data_02905b8724f9585c9eab5cb81a6501ae
#
_entry.id   02905b8724f9585c9eab5cb81a6501ae
#
_cell.length_a   1.000
_cell.length_b   1.000
_cell.length_c   1.000
_cell.angle_alpha   90.00
_cell.angle_beta   90.00
_cell.angle_gamma   90.00
#
_symmetry.space_group_name_H-M   'P 1'
#
loop_
_entity.id
_entity.type
_entity.pdbx_description
1 polymer ?
#
loop_
_entity_poly.entity_id
_entity_poly.type
_entity_poly.pdbx_seq_one_letter_code
_entity_poly.pdbx_strand_id
1 'polypeptide(L)'
;MAEFVEKGCEEMILALEQMKRIKLFEDNEIQKIVKNLKDHEYKIGRLIKSKDDFLSYFSYLMVVLNLVKQRRAKLGIKEKKASIDFCIIKKIKVLYRRARMRFQSDLSFWIDLMKLSKTENFQEHLPGIADRMLKVHQDKPGCWHISAQWHMKETKDVDRARKYLLKGLHFHPESQLLYKDLLQLELTEASSSKDDTPVESKHARLIYQQAYKYIKDVNFIIELLDIASKYKDTKDLQKIIMDDLVENFSDEPKMWDTWARREFKGLSYSSNQDDDSPSGKSKKKPLRDRLNSAIEVYESAVKLLPTKTMWSLYINFLLEINKDNSTLPNYKRKLLKAALTQGHEEKNLEEKYYWIWIKLSKNDKKDSWKKLYDILSSATEALPESIELWKKKISFLFLNSDEDDLALSEFNKAIKILGNKALPLWKIKLSYIQAKHPDKLKDFFETVMQEDPAISCEMKPLYIDWLAAEKGIKATRRVYNKLCIQPPFNLELHRKMASIELSQPEINKVNARYPHEMATLQFGKTNVDVWIEYVTFETNYGDLLNISSIHQRAIKTLNPIDADNFISKFELLKINSEPMEI
;
A
#
# COMPACT_ATOMS: atom_id res chain seq x y z
N MET A 1 13.38 -49.20 5.61
CA MET A 1 12.78 -48.21 4.68
C MET A 1 12.52 -48.76 3.30
N ALA A 2 13.46 -49.52 2.73
CA ALA A 2 13.33 -50.16 1.41
C ALA A 2 12.09 -51.08 1.34
N GLU A 3 11.86 -51.96 2.33
CA GLU A 3 10.69 -52.85 2.39
C GLU A 3 9.34 -52.11 2.33
N PHE A 4 9.24 -50.93 3.01
CA PHE A 4 7.99 -50.10 2.96
C PHE A 4 7.77 -49.50 1.57
N VAL A 5 8.84 -49.10 0.89
CA VAL A 5 8.78 -48.57 -0.48
C VAL A 5 8.41 -49.66 -1.46
N GLU A 6 9.02 -50.87 -1.34
CA GLU A 6 8.69 -52.01 -2.17
C GLU A 6 7.23 -52.42 -1.99
N LYS A 7 6.78 -52.62 -0.76
CA LYS A 7 5.36 -52.90 -0.46
C LYS A 7 4.42 -51.82 -0.99
N GLY A 8 4.84 -50.55 -0.91
CA GLY A 8 4.08 -49.43 -1.48
C GLY A 8 3.98 -49.48 -3.01
N CYS A 9 4.98 -50.03 -3.69
CA CYS A 9 4.99 -50.17 -5.16
C CYS A 9 4.34 -51.46 -5.64
N GLU A 10 4.37 -52.56 -4.87
CA GLU A 10 3.81 -53.86 -5.24
C GLU A 10 2.35 -53.78 -5.72
N GLU A 11 1.52 -53.00 -5.03
CA GLU A 11 0.13 -52.81 -5.43
C GLU A 11 -0.05 -52.24 -6.85
N MET A 12 0.96 -51.48 -7.34
CA MET A 12 0.95 -50.87 -8.68
C MET A 12 1.59 -51.73 -9.75
N ILE A 13 2.46 -52.68 -9.37
CA ILE A 13 3.21 -53.52 -10.32
C ILE A 13 2.28 -54.33 -11.20
N LEU A 14 1.26 -54.95 -10.63
CA LEU A 14 0.24 -55.70 -11.37
C LEU A 14 -0.50 -54.83 -12.42
N ALA A 15 -0.81 -53.60 -12.08
CA ALA A 15 -1.44 -52.68 -13.03
C ALA A 15 -0.48 -52.28 -14.16
N LEU A 16 0.80 -52.04 -13.82
CA LEU A 16 1.86 -51.68 -14.80
C LEU A 16 2.16 -52.84 -15.75
N GLU A 17 2.19 -54.09 -15.26
CA GLU A 17 2.34 -55.29 -16.10
C GLU A 17 1.14 -55.45 -17.04
N GLN A 18 -0.08 -55.20 -16.57
CA GLN A 18 -1.27 -55.19 -17.42
C GLN A 18 -1.20 -54.12 -18.50
N MET A 19 -0.74 -52.90 -18.16
CA MET A 19 -0.53 -51.81 -19.13
C MET A 19 0.48 -52.20 -20.22
N LYS A 20 1.53 -52.96 -19.86
CA LYS A 20 2.51 -53.49 -20.80
C LYS A 20 1.85 -54.55 -21.73
N ARG A 21 1.11 -55.51 -21.16
CA ARG A 21 0.47 -56.60 -21.92
C ARG A 21 -0.52 -56.07 -22.96
N ILE A 22 -1.28 -55.04 -22.65
CA ILE A 22 -2.22 -54.41 -23.60
C ILE A 22 -1.55 -53.36 -24.51
N LYS A 23 -0.20 -53.24 -24.48
CA LYS A 23 0.58 -52.27 -25.28
C LYS A 23 0.17 -50.81 -25.12
N LEU A 24 -0.28 -50.46 -23.92
CA LEU A 24 -0.67 -49.08 -23.60
C LEU A 24 0.54 -48.17 -23.38
N PHE A 25 1.64 -48.76 -22.85
CA PHE A 25 2.93 -48.10 -22.61
C PHE A 25 4.07 -49.01 -23.04
N GLU A 26 5.17 -48.39 -23.49
CA GLU A 26 6.43 -49.08 -23.81
C GLU A 26 7.21 -49.42 -22.54
N ASP A 27 8.12 -50.41 -22.64
CA ASP A 27 8.95 -50.88 -21.52
C ASP A 27 9.74 -49.73 -20.86
N ASN A 28 10.35 -48.87 -21.67
CA ASN A 28 11.12 -47.72 -21.20
C ASN A 28 10.24 -46.71 -20.42
N GLU A 29 8.97 -46.52 -20.82
CA GLU A 29 8.03 -45.63 -20.15
C GLU A 29 7.58 -46.22 -18.81
N ILE A 30 7.32 -47.54 -18.78
CA ILE A 30 6.95 -48.24 -17.54
C ILE A 30 8.10 -48.18 -16.53
N GLN A 31 9.35 -48.37 -16.97
CA GLN A 31 10.51 -48.24 -16.09
C GLN A 31 10.62 -46.82 -15.50
N LYS A 32 10.39 -45.80 -16.30
CA LYS A 32 10.33 -44.38 -15.81
C LYS A 32 9.21 -44.18 -14.80
N ILE A 33 8.02 -44.74 -15.06
CA ILE A 33 6.89 -44.62 -14.11
C ILE A 33 7.25 -45.32 -12.79
N VAL A 34 7.85 -46.54 -12.84
CA VAL A 34 8.27 -47.28 -11.64
C VAL A 34 9.31 -46.48 -10.86
N LYS A 35 10.33 -45.92 -11.55
CA LYS A 35 11.35 -45.07 -10.91
C LYS A 35 10.75 -43.90 -10.19
N ASN A 36 9.88 -43.15 -10.86
CA ASN A 36 9.23 -41.99 -10.26
C ASN A 36 8.32 -42.35 -9.06
N LEU A 37 7.62 -43.49 -9.16
CA LEU A 37 6.81 -44.00 -8.03
C LEU A 37 7.69 -44.31 -6.82
N LYS A 38 8.83 -45.01 -7.03
CA LYS A 38 9.80 -45.27 -5.97
C LYS A 38 10.35 -43.99 -5.36
N ASP A 39 10.70 -43.02 -6.18
CA ASP A 39 11.23 -41.73 -5.71
C ASP A 39 10.20 -40.98 -4.83
N HIS A 40 8.91 -40.99 -5.21
CA HIS A 40 7.85 -40.41 -4.40
C HIS A 40 7.61 -41.20 -3.10
N GLU A 41 7.60 -42.54 -3.13
CA GLU A 41 7.48 -43.36 -1.90
C GLU A 41 8.66 -43.14 -0.94
N TYR A 42 9.90 -42.97 -1.46
CA TYR A 42 11.05 -42.58 -0.62
C TYR A 42 10.86 -41.22 0.03
N LYS A 43 10.35 -40.23 -0.72
CA LYS A 43 10.11 -38.90 -0.19
C LYS A 43 9.10 -38.92 0.96
N ILE A 44 7.95 -39.58 0.78
CA ILE A 44 6.93 -39.68 1.85
C ILE A 44 7.35 -40.63 3.01
N GLY A 45 8.35 -41.48 2.79
CA GLY A 45 8.92 -42.37 3.79
C GLY A 45 9.92 -41.69 4.73
N ARG A 46 10.34 -40.44 4.47
CA ARG A 46 11.31 -39.72 5.30
C ARG A 46 10.81 -39.54 6.73
N LEU A 47 11.74 -39.35 7.67
CA LEU A 47 11.42 -39.11 9.09
C LEU A 47 10.62 -37.83 9.25
N ILE A 48 11.09 -36.72 8.65
CA ILE A 48 10.38 -35.44 8.57
C ILE A 48 9.56 -35.43 7.28
N LYS A 49 8.24 -35.45 7.43
CA LYS A 49 7.30 -35.51 6.31
C LYS A 49 6.83 -34.11 5.93
N SER A 50 6.99 -33.74 4.67
CA SER A 50 6.47 -32.49 4.10
C SER A 50 5.11 -32.71 3.43
N LYS A 51 4.20 -31.73 3.57
CA LYS A 51 2.93 -31.73 2.83
C LYS A 51 3.15 -31.68 1.32
N ASP A 52 4.20 -30.98 0.88
CA ASP A 52 4.51 -30.78 -0.54
C ASP A 52 4.94 -32.09 -1.21
N ASP A 53 5.60 -33.00 -0.47
CA ASP A 53 5.93 -34.34 -0.97
C ASP A 53 4.66 -35.15 -1.25
N PHE A 54 3.64 -35.05 -0.38
CA PHE A 54 2.36 -35.70 -0.59
C PHE A 54 1.57 -35.06 -1.74
N LEU A 55 1.52 -33.74 -1.83
CA LEU A 55 0.83 -33.02 -2.90
C LEU A 55 1.44 -33.28 -4.28
N SER A 56 2.78 -33.28 -4.37
CA SER A 56 3.46 -33.64 -5.63
C SER A 56 3.27 -35.10 -6.03
N TYR A 57 3.16 -36.02 -5.07
CA TYR A 57 2.82 -37.41 -5.37
C TYR A 57 1.37 -37.55 -5.85
N PHE A 58 0.42 -36.83 -5.25
CA PHE A 58 -0.95 -36.76 -5.74
C PHE A 58 -1.00 -36.27 -7.19
N SER A 59 -0.38 -35.15 -7.47
CA SER A 59 -0.32 -34.59 -8.82
C SER A 59 0.25 -35.58 -9.82
N TYR A 60 1.34 -36.25 -9.46
CA TYR A 60 1.95 -37.29 -10.31
C TYR A 60 0.99 -38.45 -10.62
N LEU A 61 0.32 -39.02 -9.62
CA LEU A 61 -0.64 -40.10 -9.82
C LEU A 61 -1.83 -39.68 -10.67
N MET A 62 -2.30 -38.43 -10.50
CA MET A 62 -3.38 -37.89 -11.32
C MET A 62 -2.96 -37.71 -12.78
N VAL A 63 -1.75 -37.21 -13.03
CA VAL A 63 -1.19 -37.10 -14.37
C VAL A 63 -1.08 -38.49 -15.03
N VAL A 64 -0.59 -39.50 -14.30
CA VAL A 64 -0.53 -40.88 -14.79
C VAL A 64 -1.92 -41.43 -15.16
N LEU A 65 -2.94 -41.19 -14.30
CA LEU A 65 -4.31 -41.62 -14.57
C LEU A 65 -4.89 -40.94 -15.82
N ASN A 66 -4.67 -39.64 -15.95
CA ASN A 66 -5.13 -38.87 -17.11
C ASN A 66 -4.42 -39.32 -18.39
N LEU A 67 -3.12 -39.60 -18.33
CA LEU A 67 -2.36 -40.12 -19.45
C LEU A 67 -2.87 -41.53 -19.89
N VAL A 68 -3.18 -42.41 -18.93
CA VAL A 68 -3.82 -43.71 -19.18
C VAL A 68 -5.16 -43.53 -19.91
N LYS A 69 -6.00 -42.64 -19.44
CA LYS A 69 -7.32 -42.34 -20.05
C LYS A 69 -7.16 -41.79 -21.48
N GLN A 70 -6.24 -40.85 -21.70
CA GLN A 70 -5.98 -40.24 -23.01
C GLN A 70 -5.44 -41.28 -24.02
N ARG A 71 -4.47 -42.11 -23.62
CA ARG A 71 -3.90 -43.11 -24.50
C ARG A 71 -4.90 -44.20 -24.88
N ARG A 72 -5.75 -44.61 -23.93
CA ARG A 72 -6.87 -45.51 -24.24
C ARG A 72 -7.83 -44.93 -25.26
N ALA A 73 -8.18 -43.66 -25.10
CA ALA A 73 -9.06 -43.00 -26.06
C ALA A 73 -8.44 -42.93 -27.48
N LYS A 74 -7.09 -42.67 -27.55
CA LYS A 74 -6.38 -42.67 -28.83
C LYS A 74 -6.23 -44.01 -29.48
N LEU A 75 -5.94 -45.07 -28.69
CA LEU A 75 -5.70 -46.42 -29.19
C LEU A 75 -6.98 -47.28 -29.30
N GLY A 76 -8.13 -46.81 -28.83
CA GLY A 76 -9.41 -47.53 -28.85
C GLY A 76 -9.47 -48.74 -27.90
N ILE A 77 -8.50 -48.85 -26.95
CA ILE A 77 -8.38 -50.02 -26.07
C ILE A 77 -9.35 -49.93 -24.92
N LYS A 78 -10.32 -50.86 -24.86
CA LYS A 78 -11.32 -50.91 -23.76
C LYS A 78 -11.01 -52.00 -22.72
N GLU A 79 -10.06 -52.84 -22.99
CA GLU A 79 -9.73 -54.00 -22.14
C GLU A 79 -9.15 -53.56 -20.79
N LYS A 80 -9.49 -54.29 -19.73
CA LYS A 80 -8.98 -54.13 -18.35
C LYS A 80 -9.06 -52.70 -17.79
N LYS A 81 -9.94 -51.90 -18.33
CA LYS A 81 -10.13 -50.50 -17.89
C LYS A 81 -10.38 -50.41 -16.40
N ALA A 82 -11.33 -51.21 -15.90
CA ALA A 82 -11.68 -51.14 -14.48
C ALA A 82 -10.54 -51.52 -13.55
N SER A 83 -9.73 -52.56 -13.88
CA SER A 83 -8.67 -53.03 -13.00
C SER A 83 -7.49 -52.04 -12.90
N ILE A 84 -7.07 -51.44 -14.02
CA ILE A 84 -5.92 -50.49 -14.05
C ILE A 84 -6.32 -49.19 -13.38
N ASP A 85 -7.47 -48.59 -13.76
CA ASP A 85 -7.94 -47.32 -13.20
C ASP A 85 -8.23 -47.48 -11.70
N PHE A 86 -8.85 -48.59 -11.29
CA PHE A 86 -9.12 -48.88 -9.89
C PHE A 86 -7.86 -48.98 -9.05
N CYS A 87 -6.79 -49.59 -9.58
CA CYS A 87 -5.52 -49.70 -8.87
C CYS A 87 -4.89 -48.33 -8.59
N ILE A 88 -4.86 -47.42 -9.59
CA ILE A 88 -4.33 -46.07 -9.44
C ILE A 88 -5.22 -45.27 -8.46
N ILE A 89 -6.53 -45.35 -8.61
CA ILE A 89 -7.50 -44.67 -7.73
C ILE A 89 -7.40 -45.19 -6.29
N LYS A 90 -7.23 -46.47 -6.09
CA LYS A 90 -6.99 -47.10 -4.77
C LYS A 90 -5.73 -46.51 -4.12
N LYS A 91 -4.64 -46.41 -4.89
CA LYS A 91 -3.39 -45.83 -4.41
C LYS A 91 -3.56 -44.37 -4.00
N ILE A 92 -4.24 -43.56 -4.80
CA ILE A 92 -4.56 -42.16 -4.47
C ILE A 92 -5.39 -42.08 -3.18
N LYS A 93 -6.40 -42.94 -3.01
CA LYS A 93 -7.25 -42.97 -1.78
C LYS A 93 -6.43 -43.35 -0.54
N VAL A 94 -5.49 -44.30 -0.65
CA VAL A 94 -4.60 -44.69 0.45
C VAL A 94 -3.65 -43.53 0.82
N LEU A 95 -3.05 -42.90 -0.19
CA LEU A 95 -2.18 -41.75 -0.01
C LEU A 95 -2.93 -40.59 0.66
N TYR A 96 -4.16 -40.28 0.18
CA TYR A 96 -5.02 -39.27 0.79
C TYR A 96 -5.31 -39.56 2.27
N ARG A 97 -5.62 -40.81 2.61
CA ARG A 97 -5.85 -41.19 4.00
C ARG A 97 -4.62 -40.93 4.87
N ARG A 98 -3.42 -41.30 4.39
CA ARG A 98 -2.14 -41.07 5.09
C ARG A 98 -1.87 -39.57 5.26
N ALA A 99 -1.97 -38.79 4.19
CA ALA A 99 -1.75 -37.34 4.22
C ALA A 99 -2.73 -36.63 5.17
N ARG A 100 -4.03 -36.99 5.10
CA ARG A 100 -5.05 -36.44 5.98
C ARG A 100 -4.77 -36.71 7.46
N MET A 101 -4.40 -37.95 7.81
CA MET A 101 -4.08 -38.30 9.21
C MET A 101 -2.93 -37.46 9.77
N ARG A 102 -2.01 -37.04 8.91
CA ARG A 102 -0.83 -36.29 9.32
C ARG A 102 -1.03 -34.78 9.33
N PHE A 103 -1.73 -34.25 8.33
CA PHE A 103 -1.85 -32.80 8.09
C PHE A 103 -3.28 -32.26 8.27
N GLN A 104 -4.15 -32.97 9.01
CA GLN A 104 -5.54 -32.56 9.21
C GLN A 104 -5.70 -31.21 9.90
N SER A 105 -4.75 -30.82 10.74
CA SER A 105 -4.73 -29.52 11.43
C SER A 105 -4.18 -28.38 10.57
N ASP A 106 -3.55 -28.67 9.44
CA ASP A 106 -3.01 -27.67 8.53
C ASP A 106 -4.05 -27.26 7.48
N LEU A 107 -4.58 -26.05 7.61
CA LEU A 107 -5.57 -25.51 6.69
C LEU A 107 -5.03 -25.37 5.26
N SER A 108 -3.75 -25.02 5.12
CA SER A 108 -3.13 -24.86 3.80
C SER A 108 -3.12 -26.17 3.01
N PHE A 109 -2.92 -27.30 3.70
CA PHE A 109 -3.01 -28.64 3.07
C PHE A 109 -4.39 -28.86 2.42
N TRP A 110 -5.48 -28.50 3.11
CA TRP A 110 -6.83 -28.68 2.57
C TRP A 110 -7.12 -27.78 1.36
N ILE A 111 -6.66 -26.52 1.41
CA ILE A 111 -6.80 -25.57 0.30
C ILE A 111 -6.02 -26.05 -0.93
N ASP A 112 -4.77 -26.49 -0.75
CA ASP A 112 -3.95 -26.97 -1.84
C ASP A 112 -4.49 -28.27 -2.44
N LEU A 113 -5.02 -29.15 -1.60
CA LEU A 113 -5.69 -30.36 -2.05
C LEU A 113 -6.96 -30.06 -2.87
N MET A 114 -7.77 -29.06 -2.45
CA MET A 114 -8.93 -28.63 -3.22
C MET A 114 -8.52 -28.03 -4.58
N LYS A 115 -7.48 -27.20 -4.61
CA LYS A 115 -6.93 -26.67 -5.87
C LYS A 115 -6.48 -27.79 -6.80
N LEU A 116 -5.71 -28.75 -6.30
CA LEU A 116 -5.26 -29.92 -7.05
C LEU A 116 -6.43 -30.74 -7.60
N SER A 117 -7.47 -30.98 -6.79
CA SER A 117 -8.63 -31.76 -7.25
C SER A 117 -9.40 -31.04 -8.36
N LYS A 118 -9.32 -29.71 -8.44
CA LYS A 118 -9.89 -28.90 -9.51
C LYS A 118 -9.09 -29.01 -10.81
N THR A 119 -7.77 -28.82 -10.76
CA THR A 119 -6.91 -28.79 -11.94
C THR A 119 -6.94 -30.10 -12.71
N GLU A 120 -7.09 -31.24 -12.01
CA GLU A 120 -7.04 -32.59 -12.58
C GLU A 120 -8.43 -33.22 -12.79
N ASN A 121 -9.54 -32.49 -12.62
CA ASN A 121 -10.92 -33.01 -12.70
C ASN A 121 -11.16 -34.26 -11.83
N PHE A 122 -10.51 -34.33 -10.66
CA PHE A 122 -10.50 -35.52 -9.81
C PHE A 122 -11.59 -35.52 -8.73
N GLN A 123 -12.56 -34.61 -8.84
CA GLN A 123 -13.63 -34.39 -7.85
C GLN A 123 -14.46 -35.66 -7.59
N GLU A 124 -14.69 -36.47 -8.63
CA GLU A 124 -15.47 -37.71 -8.52
C GLU A 124 -14.79 -38.77 -7.63
N HIS A 125 -13.46 -38.75 -7.54
CA HIS A 125 -12.68 -39.77 -6.84
C HIS A 125 -12.37 -39.45 -5.39
N LEU A 126 -12.45 -38.17 -5.01
CA LEU A 126 -12.27 -37.69 -3.65
C LEU A 126 -13.49 -36.87 -3.16
N PRO A 127 -14.65 -37.49 -3.02
CA PRO A 127 -15.85 -36.81 -2.56
C PRO A 127 -15.70 -36.38 -1.09
N GLY A 128 -16.27 -35.22 -0.75
CA GLY A 128 -16.40 -34.78 0.63
C GLY A 128 -15.08 -34.23 1.25
N ILE A 129 -14.16 -33.66 0.44
CA ILE A 129 -12.98 -32.96 0.98
C ILE A 129 -13.44 -31.77 1.84
N ALA A 130 -14.40 -30.99 1.33
CA ALA A 130 -14.96 -29.84 2.04
C ALA A 130 -15.61 -30.26 3.37
N ASP A 131 -16.43 -31.33 3.39
CA ASP A 131 -17.04 -31.83 4.61
C ASP A 131 -16.03 -32.24 5.67
N ARG A 132 -14.92 -32.86 5.23
CA ARG A 132 -13.87 -33.31 6.14
C ARG A 132 -13.03 -32.15 6.67
N MET A 133 -12.76 -31.16 5.82
CA MET A 133 -12.11 -29.92 6.25
C MET A 133 -12.95 -29.22 7.32
N LEU A 134 -14.25 -29.09 7.10
CA LEU A 134 -15.15 -28.45 8.03
C LEU A 134 -15.33 -29.21 9.35
N LYS A 135 -15.19 -30.55 9.37
CA LYS A 135 -15.19 -31.31 10.63
C LYS A 135 -14.02 -30.96 11.55
N VAL A 136 -12.90 -30.55 10.99
CA VAL A 136 -11.68 -30.20 11.75
C VAL A 136 -11.61 -28.70 12.03
N HIS A 137 -12.04 -27.87 11.07
CA HIS A 137 -11.87 -26.41 11.08
C HIS A 137 -13.22 -25.66 11.08
N GLN A 138 -14.20 -26.11 11.92
CA GLN A 138 -15.50 -25.43 12.03
C GLN A 138 -15.41 -24.06 12.69
N ASP A 139 -14.33 -23.82 13.45
CA ASP A 139 -14.00 -22.59 14.17
C ASP A 139 -13.60 -21.43 13.25
N LYS A 140 -13.37 -21.68 11.97
CA LYS A 140 -12.88 -20.68 11.01
C LYS A 140 -13.93 -20.35 9.95
N PRO A 141 -14.51 -19.14 9.94
CA PRO A 141 -15.52 -18.75 8.95
C PRO A 141 -15.03 -18.82 7.50
N GLY A 142 -13.73 -18.60 7.27
CA GLY A 142 -13.12 -18.77 5.96
C GLY A 142 -13.21 -20.19 5.37
N CYS A 143 -13.26 -21.22 6.22
CA CYS A 143 -13.41 -22.59 5.74
C CYS A 143 -14.82 -22.84 5.19
N TRP A 144 -15.84 -22.27 5.83
CA TRP A 144 -17.23 -22.32 5.36
C TRP A 144 -17.39 -21.57 4.04
N HIS A 145 -16.78 -20.37 3.93
CA HIS A 145 -16.72 -19.59 2.70
C HIS A 145 -16.10 -20.39 1.54
N ILE A 146 -14.90 -20.96 1.74
CA ILE A 146 -14.21 -21.74 0.70
C ILE A 146 -15.04 -22.94 0.28
N SER A 147 -15.66 -23.65 1.23
CA SER A 147 -16.50 -24.82 0.95
C SER A 147 -17.76 -24.46 0.17
N ALA A 148 -18.40 -23.35 0.52
CA ALA A 148 -19.56 -22.85 -0.21
C ALA A 148 -19.20 -22.41 -1.62
N GLN A 149 -18.13 -21.62 -1.77
CA GLN A 149 -17.65 -21.19 -3.09
C GLN A 149 -17.23 -22.37 -3.98
N TRP A 150 -16.65 -23.40 -3.39
CA TRP A 150 -16.34 -24.64 -4.10
C TRP A 150 -17.60 -25.25 -4.72
N HIS A 151 -18.66 -25.39 -3.93
CA HIS A 151 -19.92 -25.97 -4.42
C HIS A 151 -20.63 -25.07 -5.43
N MET A 152 -20.54 -23.75 -5.30
CA MET A 152 -21.10 -22.82 -6.28
C MET A 152 -20.39 -22.89 -7.64
N LYS A 153 -19.06 -22.90 -7.64
CA LYS A 153 -18.25 -22.74 -8.86
C LYS A 153 -18.01 -24.07 -9.58
N GLU A 154 -17.71 -25.12 -8.81
CA GLU A 154 -17.20 -26.37 -9.38
C GLU A 154 -18.33 -27.42 -9.54
N THR A 155 -19.13 -27.64 -8.53
CA THR A 155 -20.22 -28.65 -8.60
C THR A 155 -21.54 -28.07 -9.07
N LYS A 156 -21.68 -26.75 -9.11
CA LYS A 156 -22.92 -26.01 -9.41
C LYS A 156 -24.11 -26.47 -8.55
N ASP A 157 -23.82 -26.93 -7.33
CA ASP A 157 -24.81 -27.41 -6.38
C ASP A 157 -25.13 -26.29 -5.38
N VAL A 158 -26.13 -25.49 -5.75
CA VAL A 158 -26.55 -24.30 -4.98
C VAL A 158 -27.09 -24.69 -3.61
N ASP A 159 -27.85 -25.80 -3.53
CA ASP A 159 -28.44 -26.25 -2.28
C ASP A 159 -27.41 -26.68 -1.25
N ARG A 160 -26.33 -27.32 -1.68
CA ARG A 160 -25.23 -27.64 -0.78
C ARG A 160 -24.49 -26.38 -0.33
N ALA A 161 -24.22 -25.46 -1.26
CA ALA A 161 -23.58 -24.20 -0.91
C ALA A 161 -24.38 -23.42 0.14
N ARG A 162 -25.73 -23.34 -0.05
CA ARG A 162 -26.66 -22.73 0.92
C ARG A 162 -26.59 -23.40 2.28
N LYS A 163 -26.60 -24.74 2.32
CA LYS A 163 -26.51 -25.51 3.57
C LYS A 163 -25.19 -25.23 4.33
N TYR A 164 -24.06 -25.10 3.61
CA TYR A 164 -22.79 -24.78 4.23
C TYR A 164 -22.78 -23.35 4.79
N LEU A 165 -23.31 -22.38 4.05
CA LEU A 165 -23.38 -20.99 4.51
C LEU A 165 -24.28 -20.84 5.74
N LEU A 166 -25.47 -21.46 5.72
CA LEU A 166 -26.38 -21.43 6.87
C LEU A 166 -25.80 -22.14 8.11
N LYS A 167 -25.12 -23.28 7.92
CA LYS A 167 -24.42 -23.94 9.03
C LYS A 167 -23.26 -23.07 9.52
N GLY A 168 -22.49 -22.45 8.61
CA GLY A 168 -21.41 -21.54 8.97
C GLY A 168 -21.90 -20.35 9.79
N LEU A 169 -23.05 -19.76 9.42
CA LEU A 169 -23.68 -18.66 10.17
C LEU A 169 -24.24 -19.10 11.53
N HIS A 170 -24.63 -20.36 11.66
CA HIS A 170 -25.01 -20.90 12.99
C HIS A 170 -23.82 -20.94 13.96
N PHE A 171 -22.61 -21.28 13.47
CA PHE A 171 -21.38 -21.25 14.28
C PHE A 171 -20.79 -19.85 14.43
N HIS A 172 -20.95 -19.00 13.40
CA HIS A 172 -20.34 -17.67 13.29
C HIS A 172 -21.38 -16.60 12.93
N PRO A 173 -22.31 -16.25 13.84
CA PRO A 173 -23.39 -15.32 13.54
C PRO A 173 -22.92 -13.88 13.25
N GLU A 174 -21.67 -13.52 13.63
CA GLU A 174 -21.08 -12.20 13.40
C GLU A 174 -20.19 -12.14 12.13
N SER A 175 -20.16 -13.19 11.31
CA SER A 175 -19.29 -13.24 10.15
C SER A 175 -19.87 -12.49 8.95
N GLN A 176 -19.34 -11.29 8.69
CA GLN A 176 -19.69 -10.47 7.52
C GLN A 176 -19.49 -11.22 6.20
N LEU A 177 -18.43 -12.03 6.11
CA LEU A 177 -18.08 -12.79 4.91
C LEU A 177 -19.18 -13.76 4.49
N LEU A 178 -19.71 -14.52 5.44
CA LEU A 178 -20.72 -15.54 5.16
C LEU A 178 -22.07 -14.93 4.77
N TYR A 179 -22.45 -13.79 5.37
CA TYR A 179 -23.67 -13.08 4.95
C TYR A 179 -23.56 -12.50 3.53
N LYS A 180 -22.39 -11.97 3.16
CA LYS A 180 -22.15 -11.50 1.78
C LYS A 180 -22.30 -12.63 0.76
N ASP A 181 -21.69 -13.77 1.06
CA ASP A 181 -21.79 -14.95 0.18
C ASP A 181 -23.22 -15.46 0.07
N LEU A 182 -23.93 -15.55 1.19
CA LEU A 182 -25.30 -16.04 1.20
C LEU A 182 -26.24 -15.10 0.44
N LEU A 183 -26.12 -13.79 0.66
CA LEU A 183 -26.90 -12.80 -0.08
C LEU A 183 -26.59 -12.86 -1.58
N GLN A 184 -25.31 -12.96 -1.95
CA GLN A 184 -24.89 -13.06 -3.34
C GLN A 184 -25.41 -14.35 -3.99
N LEU A 185 -25.43 -15.47 -3.28
CA LEU A 185 -25.95 -16.73 -3.75
C LEU A 185 -27.45 -16.63 -4.06
N GLU A 186 -28.25 -16.13 -3.11
CA GLU A 186 -29.70 -16.00 -3.29
C GLU A 186 -30.06 -15.03 -4.43
N LEU A 187 -29.34 -13.91 -4.54
CA LEU A 187 -29.55 -12.95 -5.63
C LEU A 187 -29.14 -13.51 -7.00
N THR A 188 -28.10 -14.35 -7.05
CA THR A 188 -27.67 -15.03 -8.31
C THR A 188 -28.71 -16.08 -8.74
N GLU A 189 -29.27 -16.81 -7.80
CA GLU A 189 -30.29 -17.79 -8.06
C GLU A 189 -31.59 -17.13 -8.53
N ALA A 190 -32.01 -16.07 -7.83
CA ALA A 190 -33.14 -15.24 -8.23
C ALA A 190 -33.02 -14.69 -9.65
N SER A 191 -31.80 -14.25 -10.04
CA SER A 191 -31.55 -13.73 -11.39
C SER A 191 -31.50 -14.79 -12.48
N SER A 192 -31.30 -16.05 -12.14
CA SER A 192 -31.22 -17.18 -13.08
C SER A 192 -32.56 -17.94 -13.26
N SER A 193 -33.44 -17.85 -12.31
CA SER A 193 -34.80 -18.40 -12.41
C SER A 193 -35.65 -17.53 -13.33
N LYS A 194 -36.34 -18.18 -14.29
CA LYS A 194 -37.21 -17.51 -15.28
C LYS A 194 -38.61 -17.21 -14.74
N ASP A 195 -38.92 -17.71 -13.57
CA ASP A 195 -40.24 -17.53 -12.95
C ASP A 195 -40.24 -16.27 -12.08
N ASP A 196 -41.08 -15.31 -12.45
CA ASP A 196 -41.37 -14.05 -11.73
C ASP A 196 -42.01 -14.28 -10.36
N THR A 197 -41.47 -15.19 -9.54
CA THR A 197 -42.04 -15.44 -8.23
C THR A 197 -41.42 -14.51 -7.16
N PRO A 198 -42.28 -13.73 -6.45
CA PRO A 198 -41.81 -12.81 -5.41
C PRO A 198 -41.24 -13.51 -4.16
N VAL A 199 -41.15 -14.85 -4.19
CA VAL A 199 -40.68 -15.67 -3.05
C VAL A 199 -39.17 -15.50 -2.84
N GLU A 200 -38.41 -15.36 -3.91
CA GLU A 200 -36.94 -15.29 -3.84
C GLU A 200 -36.42 -13.96 -3.27
N SER A 201 -37.12 -12.85 -3.53
CA SER A 201 -36.81 -11.56 -2.90
C SER A 201 -37.04 -11.58 -1.37
N LYS A 202 -37.95 -12.45 -0.87
CA LYS A 202 -38.22 -12.62 0.56
C LYS A 202 -37.06 -13.27 1.30
N HIS A 203 -36.36 -14.24 0.68
CA HIS A 203 -35.19 -14.87 1.29
C HIS A 203 -34.04 -13.86 1.45
N ALA A 204 -33.75 -13.09 0.43
CA ALA A 204 -32.72 -12.06 0.50
C ALA A 204 -33.02 -11.00 1.59
N ARG A 205 -34.31 -10.63 1.74
CA ARG A 205 -34.75 -9.73 2.81
C ARG A 205 -34.55 -10.32 4.21
N LEU A 206 -34.89 -11.58 4.40
CA LEU A 206 -34.71 -12.27 5.69
C LEU A 206 -33.23 -12.39 6.06
N ILE A 207 -32.37 -12.68 5.08
CA ILE A 207 -30.92 -12.73 5.27
C ILE A 207 -30.39 -11.37 5.69
N TYR A 208 -30.83 -10.30 5.03
CA TYR A 208 -30.45 -8.93 5.41
C TYR A 208 -30.89 -8.60 6.84
N GLN A 209 -32.16 -8.88 7.19
CA GLN A 209 -32.67 -8.61 8.54
C GLN A 209 -31.91 -9.40 9.61
N GLN A 210 -31.56 -10.64 9.32
CA GLN A 210 -30.74 -11.45 10.22
C GLN A 210 -29.32 -10.87 10.34
N ALA A 211 -28.70 -10.47 9.22
CA ALA A 211 -27.37 -9.84 9.21
C ALA A 211 -27.35 -8.54 10.02
N TYR A 212 -28.36 -7.69 9.81
CA TYR A 212 -28.50 -6.42 10.52
C TYR A 212 -28.68 -6.57 12.04
N LYS A 213 -29.36 -7.65 12.46
CA LYS A 213 -29.54 -7.96 13.88
C LYS A 213 -28.21 -8.22 14.62
N TYR A 214 -27.27 -8.90 13.97
CA TYR A 214 -25.99 -9.29 14.57
C TYR A 214 -24.86 -8.28 14.29
N ILE A 215 -24.89 -7.63 13.14
CA ILE A 215 -23.78 -6.79 12.66
C ILE A 215 -24.31 -5.38 12.36
N LYS A 216 -23.93 -4.42 13.22
CA LYS A 216 -24.28 -3.00 13.07
C LYS A 216 -23.07 -2.20 12.59
N ASP A 217 -22.48 -2.60 11.47
CA ASP A 217 -21.35 -1.91 10.85
C ASP A 217 -21.81 -1.26 9.54
N VAL A 218 -21.64 0.06 9.46
CA VAL A 218 -22.02 0.87 8.28
C VAL A 218 -21.34 0.37 7.01
N ASN A 219 -20.05 0.04 7.09
CA ASN A 219 -19.29 -0.43 5.91
C ASN A 219 -19.88 -1.74 5.38
N PHE A 220 -20.22 -2.65 6.28
CA PHE A 220 -20.81 -3.92 5.93
C PHE A 220 -22.19 -3.76 5.26
N ILE A 221 -23.04 -2.88 5.81
CA ILE A 221 -24.38 -2.62 5.25
C ILE A 221 -24.27 -1.97 3.86
N ILE A 222 -23.33 -1.04 3.67
CA ILE A 222 -23.02 -0.44 2.36
C ILE A 222 -22.57 -1.51 1.36
N GLU A 223 -21.73 -2.45 1.78
CA GLU A 223 -21.31 -3.55 0.89
C GLU A 223 -22.48 -4.47 0.51
N LEU A 224 -23.40 -4.75 1.42
CA LEU A 224 -24.63 -5.49 1.10
C LEU A 224 -25.51 -4.73 0.10
N LEU A 225 -25.60 -3.40 0.26
CA LEU A 225 -26.30 -2.53 -0.69
C LEU A 225 -25.65 -2.54 -2.08
N ASP A 226 -24.33 -2.51 -2.13
CA ASP A 226 -23.57 -2.58 -3.38
C ASP A 226 -23.74 -3.94 -4.07
N ILE A 227 -23.80 -5.03 -3.31
CA ILE A 227 -24.11 -6.36 -3.84
C ILE A 227 -25.53 -6.36 -4.41
N ALA A 228 -26.52 -5.88 -3.66
CA ALA A 228 -27.90 -5.82 -4.12
C ALA A 228 -28.07 -4.95 -5.37
N SER A 229 -27.31 -3.85 -5.50
CA SER A 229 -27.38 -2.93 -6.64
C SER A 229 -26.94 -3.53 -7.98
N LYS A 230 -26.18 -4.64 -7.96
CA LYS A 230 -25.70 -5.33 -9.17
C LYS A 230 -26.77 -6.20 -9.83
N TYR A 231 -27.85 -6.52 -9.11
CA TYR A 231 -28.91 -7.39 -9.58
C TYR A 231 -30.17 -6.60 -9.92
N LYS A 232 -30.91 -7.06 -10.92
CA LYS A 232 -32.20 -6.48 -11.29
C LYS A 232 -33.26 -6.91 -10.25
N ASP A 233 -34.33 -6.12 -10.13
CA ASP A 233 -35.50 -6.44 -9.29
C ASP A 233 -35.25 -6.51 -7.77
N THR A 234 -34.20 -5.83 -7.31
CA THR A 234 -33.85 -5.73 -5.89
C THR A 234 -34.23 -4.36 -5.29
N LYS A 235 -35.11 -3.58 -5.95
CA LYS A 235 -35.46 -2.20 -5.54
C LYS A 235 -36.02 -2.13 -4.11
N ASP A 236 -36.90 -3.07 -3.75
CA ASP A 236 -37.51 -3.13 -2.42
C ASP A 236 -36.47 -3.42 -1.33
N LEU A 237 -35.56 -4.36 -1.59
CA LEU A 237 -34.48 -4.66 -0.68
C LEU A 237 -33.53 -3.46 -0.53
N GLN A 238 -33.16 -2.81 -1.64
CA GLN A 238 -32.33 -1.62 -1.61
C GLN A 238 -32.99 -0.46 -0.84
N LYS A 239 -34.31 -0.30 -0.96
CA LYS A 239 -35.05 0.71 -0.20
C LYS A 239 -35.00 0.43 1.30
N ILE A 240 -35.25 -0.80 1.72
CA ILE A 240 -35.18 -1.21 3.14
C ILE A 240 -33.77 -0.95 3.71
N ILE A 241 -32.72 -1.34 2.96
CA ILE A 241 -31.32 -1.11 3.40
C ILE A 241 -31.05 0.39 3.52
N MET A 242 -31.54 1.21 2.61
CA MET A 242 -31.37 2.67 2.67
C MET A 242 -32.15 3.30 3.80
N ASP A 243 -33.40 2.84 4.06
CA ASP A 243 -34.21 3.31 5.20
C ASP A 243 -33.46 3.05 6.52
N ASP A 244 -32.96 1.83 6.71
CA ASP A 244 -32.18 1.45 7.90
C ASP A 244 -30.87 2.26 8.02
N LEU A 245 -30.19 2.57 6.91
CA LEU A 245 -28.98 3.39 6.91
C LEU A 245 -29.29 4.85 7.32
N VAL A 246 -30.35 5.42 6.79
CA VAL A 246 -30.73 6.82 7.08
C VAL A 246 -31.23 6.97 8.53
N GLU A 247 -32.03 5.99 9.02
CA GLU A 247 -32.59 6.06 10.37
C GLU A 247 -31.54 5.84 11.46
N ASN A 248 -30.61 4.91 11.27
CA ASN A 248 -29.73 4.45 12.35
C ASN A 248 -28.27 4.92 12.23
N PHE A 249 -27.84 5.44 11.07
CA PHE A 249 -26.45 5.83 10.81
C PHE A 249 -26.34 7.23 10.19
N SER A 250 -27.25 8.13 10.55
CA SER A 250 -27.23 9.54 10.11
C SER A 250 -25.94 10.28 10.51
N ASP A 251 -25.26 9.83 11.57
CA ASP A 251 -24.02 10.42 12.09
C ASP A 251 -22.76 9.97 11.35
N GLU A 252 -22.89 9.00 10.41
CA GLU A 252 -21.75 8.44 9.70
C GLU A 252 -21.55 9.09 8.31
N PRO A 253 -20.41 9.73 8.04
CA PRO A 253 -20.15 10.41 6.76
C PRO A 253 -20.22 9.49 5.54
N LYS A 254 -19.88 8.21 5.69
CA LYS A 254 -19.91 7.23 4.60
C LYS A 254 -21.33 6.91 4.12
N MET A 255 -22.30 6.96 5.00
CA MET A 255 -23.71 6.79 4.64
C MET A 255 -24.14 7.89 3.64
N TRP A 256 -23.84 9.15 3.97
CA TRP A 256 -24.17 10.29 3.11
C TRP A 256 -23.45 10.25 1.76
N ASP A 257 -22.18 9.84 1.74
CA ASP A 257 -21.42 9.63 0.48
C ASP A 257 -22.08 8.56 -0.39
N THR A 258 -22.50 7.44 0.22
CA THR A 258 -23.19 6.36 -0.50
C THR A 258 -24.53 6.84 -1.06
N TRP A 259 -25.30 7.56 -0.30
CA TRP A 259 -26.58 8.14 -0.75
C TRP A 259 -26.38 9.09 -1.93
N ALA A 260 -25.50 10.08 -1.80
CA ALA A 260 -25.21 11.05 -2.87
C ALA A 260 -24.71 10.37 -4.15
N ARG A 261 -23.82 9.37 -4.04
CA ARG A 261 -23.33 8.59 -5.19
C ARG A 261 -24.43 7.78 -5.86
N ARG A 262 -25.42 7.31 -5.12
CA ARG A 262 -26.59 6.62 -5.68
C ARG A 262 -27.52 7.57 -6.44
N GLU A 263 -27.79 8.76 -5.89
CA GLU A 263 -28.53 9.82 -6.59
C GLU A 263 -27.83 10.20 -7.92
N PHE A 264 -26.52 10.34 -7.90
CA PHE A 264 -25.74 10.59 -9.12
C PHE A 264 -25.86 9.47 -10.15
N LYS A 265 -25.91 8.20 -9.72
CA LYS A 265 -26.14 7.05 -10.60
C LYS A 265 -27.58 6.98 -11.13
N GLY A 266 -28.47 7.78 -10.59
CA GLY A 266 -29.89 7.81 -10.95
C GLY A 266 -30.73 6.76 -10.24
N LEU A 267 -30.23 6.24 -9.11
CA LEU A 267 -30.93 5.33 -8.19
C LEU A 267 -31.55 6.17 -7.06
N SER A 268 -32.53 7.01 -7.40
CA SER A 268 -33.11 7.99 -6.48
C SER A 268 -33.84 7.31 -5.32
N TYR A 269 -33.52 7.75 -4.09
CA TYR A 269 -34.16 7.29 -2.86
C TYR A 269 -35.46 8.05 -2.58
N SER A 270 -35.53 9.35 -2.91
CA SER A 270 -36.64 10.25 -2.56
C SER A 270 -37.81 10.27 -3.54
N SER A 271 -37.81 9.47 -4.60
CA SER A 271 -38.92 9.44 -5.54
C SER A 271 -40.09 8.61 -5.01
N ASN A 272 -40.82 9.17 -4.02
CA ASN A 272 -42.20 8.79 -3.71
C ASN A 272 -43.17 9.37 -4.75
N GLN A 273 -42.88 9.28 -6.02
CA GLN A 273 -43.85 9.58 -7.07
C GLN A 273 -44.14 8.28 -7.80
N ASP A 274 -45.38 7.84 -7.58
CA ASP A 274 -46.09 6.81 -8.31
C ASP A 274 -46.03 7.14 -9.82
N ASP A 275 -44.97 6.75 -10.48
CA ASP A 275 -44.94 6.64 -11.93
C ASP A 275 -45.39 5.22 -12.31
N ASP A 276 -46.65 4.93 -11.99
CA ASP A 276 -47.47 3.89 -12.63
C ASP A 276 -47.79 4.30 -14.08
N SER A 277 -46.78 4.51 -14.90
CA SER A 277 -46.95 4.61 -16.35
C SER A 277 -46.37 3.33 -16.99
N PRO A 278 -47.21 2.53 -17.67
CA PRO A 278 -46.83 1.22 -18.23
C PRO A 278 -46.03 1.34 -19.54
N SER A 279 -45.23 2.38 -19.73
CA SER A 279 -44.36 2.50 -20.90
C SER A 279 -42.90 2.37 -20.49
N GLY A 280 -42.37 1.18 -20.62
CA GLY A 280 -41.03 0.69 -20.24
C GLY A 280 -39.82 1.42 -20.86
N LYS A 281 -39.67 2.71 -20.60
CA LYS A 281 -38.41 3.46 -20.78
C LYS A 281 -38.36 4.53 -19.69
N SER A 282 -37.82 4.22 -18.51
CA SER A 282 -37.46 5.24 -17.52
C SER A 282 -36.46 6.20 -18.18
N LYS A 283 -36.91 7.40 -18.53
CA LYS A 283 -36.05 8.48 -19.02
C LYS A 283 -35.06 8.80 -17.90
N LYS A 284 -33.81 8.37 -18.07
CA LYS A 284 -32.73 8.73 -17.15
C LYS A 284 -32.72 10.25 -17.02
N LYS A 285 -32.89 10.79 -15.80
CA LYS A 285 -32.77 12.24 -15.52
C LYS A 285 -31.48 12.78 -16.18
N PRO A 286 -31.48 13.99 -16.76
CA PRO A 286 -30.27 14.57 -17.36
C PRO A 286 -29.13 14.63 -16.33
N LEU A 287 -27.91 14.53 -16.80
CA LEU A 287 -26.71 14.47 -15.95
C LEU A 287 -26.64 15.66 -14.97
N ARG A 288 -27.08 16.85 -15.43
CA ARG A 288 -27.10 18.06 -14.60
C ARG A 288 -28.03 17.91 -13.39
N ASP A 289 -29.22 17.36 -13.58
CA ASP A 289 -30.21 17.21 -12.51
C ASP A 289 -29.75 16.13 -11.49
N ARG A 290 -29.17 15.03 -11.98
CA ARG A 290 -28.58 14.00 -11.11
C ARG A 290 -27.41 14.55 -10.27
N LEU A 291 -26.61 15.44 -10.88
CA LEU A 291 -25.51 16.10 -10.18
C LEU A 291 -26.04 17.03 -9.10
N ASN A 292 -27.08 17.83 -9.42
CA ASN A 292 -27.71 18.73 -8.45
C ASN A 292 -28.31 17.95 -7.28
N SER A 293 -29.06 16.87 -7.53
CA SER A 293 -29.61 16.03 -6.45
C SER A 293 -28.50 15.47 -5.54
N ALA A 294 -27.39 15.02 -6.12
CA ALA A 294 -26.25 14.54 -5.32
C ALA A 294 -25.61 15.67 -4.47
N ILE A 295 -25.51 16.87 -5.01
CA ILE A 295 -24.97 18.03 -4.29
C ILE A 295 -25.90 18.43 -3.14
N GLU A 296 -27.22 18.47 -3.35
CA GLU A 296 -28.21 18.74 -2.30
C GLU A 296 -28.08 17.77 -1.12
N VAL A 297 -27.82 16.49 -1.39
CA VAL A 297 -27.55 15.50 -0.35
C VAL A 297 -26.26 15.83 0.41
N TYR A 298 -25.17 16.18 -0.29
CA TYR A 298 -23.92 16.56 0.38
C TYR A 298 -24.04 17.87 1.17
N GLU A 299 -24.75 18.88 0.66
CA GLU A 299 -24.98 20.12 1.38
C GLU A 299 -25.83 19.91 2.65
N SER A 300 -26.81 19.02 2.57
CA SER A 300 -27.60 18.61 3.75
C SER A 300 -26.72 17.85 4.76
N ALA A 301 -25.85 16.98 4.27
CA ALA A 301 -24.92 16.22 5.10
C ALA A 301 -23.91 17.13 5.81
N VAL A 302 -23.36 18.11 5.12
CA VAL A 302 -22.40 19.07 5.70
C VAL A 302 -23.06 19.94 6.78
N LYS A 303 -24.32 20.35 6.58
CA LYS A 303 -25.07 21.11 7.59
C LYS A 303 -25.31 20.31 8.87
N LEU A 304 -25.54 19.00 8.75
CA LEU A 304 -25.75 18.11 9.90
C LEU A 304 -24.42 17.68 10.53
N LEU A 305 -23.41 17.40 9.71
CA LEU A 305 -22.12 16.87 10.12
C LEU A 305 -20.98 17.74 9.56
N PRO A 306 -20.65 18.88 10.17
CA PRO A 306 -19.56 19.75 9.71
C PRO A 306 -18.19 19.18 10.09
N THR A 307 -17.85 17.98 9.59
CA THR A 307 -16.59 17.30 9.87
C THR A 307 -15.62 17.37 8.69
N LYS A 308 -14.31 17.35 8.97
CA LYS A 308 -13.26 17.28 7.94
C LYS A 308 -13.42 16.07 7.03
N THR A 309 -13.88 14.95 7.57
CA THR A 309 -14.14 13.71 6.82
C THR A 309 -15.27 13.88 5.82
N MET A 310 -16.37 14.52 6.21
CA MET A 310 -17.50 14.78 5.32
C MET A 310 -17.12 15.71 4.16
N TRP A 311 -16.42 16.80 4.44
CA TRP A 311 -15.89 17.70 3.42
C TRP A 311 -14.91 16.98 2.48
N SER A 312 -14.08 16.09 3.03
CA SER A 312 -13.15 15.29 2.21
C SER A 312 -13.89 14.37 1.24
N LEU A 313 -14.98 13.73 1.66
CA LEU A 313 -15.79 12.86 0.80
C LEU A 313 -16.50 13.69 -0.29
N TYR A 314 -17.08 14.83 0.07
CA TYR A 314 -17.76 15.73 -0.88
C TYR A 314 -16.80 16.25 -1.96
N ILE A 315 -15.65 16.76 -1.56
CA ILE A 315 -14.67 17.30 -2.51
C ILE A 315 -14.07 16.17 -3.37
N ASN A 316 -13.79 14.99 -2.80
CA ASN A 316 -13.32 13.84 -3.58
C ASN A 316 -14.33 13.40 -4.64
N PHE A 317 -15.62 13.37 -4.31
CA PHE A 317 -16.68 13.11 -5.27
C PHE A 317 -16.68 14.12 -6.43
N LEU A 318 -16.58 15.41 -6.12
CA LEU A 318 -16.49 16.45 -7.16
C LEU A 318 -15.22 16.35 -8.01
N LEU A 319 -14.09 15.94 -7.41
CA LEU A 319 -12.84 15.69 -8.13
C LEU A 319 -12.94 14.50 -9.05
N GLU A 320 -13.58 13.41 -8.63
CA GLU A 320 -13.82 12.22 -9.46
C GLU A 320 -14.63 12.58 -10.71
N ILE A 321 -15.71 13.35 -10.52
CA ILE A 321 -16.56 13.79 -11.63
C ILE A 321 -15.84 14.77 -12.55
N ASN A 322 -14.95 15.61 -12.01
CA ASN A 322 -14.21 16.59 -12.80
C ASN A 322 -13.07 15.97 -13.62
N LYS A 323 -12.68 14.72 -13.36
CA LYS A 323 -11.75 13.97 -14.24
C LYS A 323 -12.34 13.72 -15.62
N ASP A 324 -13.64 13.53 -15.71
CA ASP A 324 -14.37 13.38 -16.98
C ASP A 324 -14.64 14.74 -17.61
N ASN A 325 -13.72 15.21 -18.45
CA ASN A 325 -13.84 16.49 -19.15
C ASN A 325 -14.87 16.49 -20.31
N SER A 326 -15.46 15.35 -20.64
CA SER A 326 -16.34 15.19 -21.81
C SER A 326 -17.69 15.92 -21.68
N THR A 327 -18.19 16.09 -20.46
CA THR A 327 -19.53 16.66 -20.21
C THR A 327 -19.50 17.76 -19.18
N LEU A 328 -20.04 18.95 -19.52
CA LEU A 328 -20.23 20.11 -18.63
C LEU A 328 -18.97 20.55 -17.82
N PRO A 329 -17.78 20.70 -18.44
CA PRO A 329 -16.54 20.93 -17.70
C PRO A 329 -16.55 22.24 -16.90
N ASN A 330 -17.12 23.31 -17.44
CA ASN A 330 -17.19 24.61 -16.75
C ASN A 330 -18.11 24.58 -15.54
N TYR A 331 -19.22 23.83 -15.63
CA TYR A 331 -20.16 23.69 -14.54
C TYR A 331 -19.54 22.90 -13.37
N LYS A 332 -18.92 21.77 -13.66
CA LYS A 332 -18.21 20.94 -12.68
C LYS A 332 -17.09 21.73 -11.95
N ARG A 333 -16.30 22.52 -12.71
CA ARG A 333 -15.28 23.40 -12.12
C ARG A 333 -15.87 24.48 -11.21
N LYS A 334 -17.01 25.07 -11.60
CA LYS A 334 -17.69 26.07 -10.78
C LYS A 334 -18.16 25.47 -9.46
N LEU A 335 -18.74 24.28 -9.49
CA LEU A 335 -19.17 23.56 -8.29
C LEU A 335 -18.00 23.22 -7.38
N LEU A 336 -16.91 22.72 -7.93
CA LEU A 336 -15.72 22.41 -7.15
C LEU A 336 -15.13 23.65 -6.48
N LYS A 337 -15.09 24.79 -7.17
CA LYS A 337 -14.65 26.07 -6.57
C LYS A 337 -15.57 26.50 -5.45
N ALA A 338 -16.90 26.42 -5.64
CA ALA A 338 -17.87 26.75 -4.61
C ALA A 338 -17.71 25.87 -3.36
N ALA A 339 -17.57 24.56 -3.54
CA ALA A 339 -17.35 23.63 -2.43
C ALA A 339 -16.03 23.91 -1.67
N LEU A 340 -14.95 24.28 -2.38
CA LEU A 340 -13.69 24.65 -1.76
C LEU A 340 -13.78 25.96 -0.96
N THR A 341 -14.52 26.95 -1.46
CA THR A 341 -14.74 28.22 -0.71
C THR A 341 -15.57 27.99 0.54
N GLN A 342 -16.66 27.26 0.45
CA GLN A 342 -17.50 26.93 1.61
C GLN A 342 -16.74 26.12 2.66
N GLY A 343 -16.00 25.07 2.22
CA GLY A 343 -15.19 24.26 3.13
C GLY A 343 -14.09 25.06 3.83
N HIS A 344 -13.56 26.10 3.18
CA HIS A 344 -12.63 27.04 3.81
C HIS A 344 -13.32 27.90 4.87
N GLU A 345 -14.48 28.50 4.56
CA GLU A 345 -15.26 29.34 5.48
C GLU A 345 -15.60 28.58 6.77
N GLU A 346 -15.88 27.28 6.67
CA GLU A 346 -16.14 26.41 7.82
C GLU A 346 -14.85 25.86 8.51
N LYS A 347 -13.65 26.21 8.01
CA LYS A 347 -12.33 25.78 8.54
C LYS A 347 -12.14 24.26 8.58
N ASN A 348 -12.83 23.52 7.74
CA ASN A 348 -12.82 22.06 7.70
C ASN A 348 -12.04 21.45 6.52
N LEU A 349 -11.25 22.28 5.80
CA LEU A 349 -10.44 21.81 4.68
C LEU A 349 -9.11 21.20 5.13
N GLU A 350 -8.74 20.06 4.54
CA GLU A 350 -7.40 19.49 4.64
C GLU A 350 -6.43 20.17 3.67
N GLU A 351 -5.15 20.14 4.01
CA GLU A 351 -4.06 20.76 3.24
C GLU A 351 -4.06 20.38 1.75
N LYS A 352 -4.32 19.09 1.43
CA LYS A 352 -4.35 18.59 0.06
C LYS A 352 -5.33 19.31 -0.86
N TYR A 353 -6.45 19.82 -0.31
CA TYR A 353 -7.48 20.52 -1.09
C TYR A 353 -7.09 21.96 -1.40
N TYR A 354 -6.32 22.62 -0.54
CA TYR A 354 -5.71 23.91 -0.85
C TYR A 354 -4.75 23.82 -2.03
N TRP A 355 -3.97 22.74 -2.12
CA TRP A 355 -3.10 22.49 -3.29
C TRP A 355 -3.89 22.32 -4.59
N ILE A 356 -5.05 21.67 -4.52
CA ILE A 356 -5.93 21.53 -5.68
C ILE A 356 -6.53 22.89 -6.06
N TRP A 357 -6.96 23.67 -5.06
CA TRP A 357 -7.50 25.00 -5.27
C TRP A 357 -6.48 25.93 -5.95
N ILE A 358 -5.25 25.94 -5.48
CA ILE A 358 -4.13 26.66 -6.08
C ILE A 358 -3.90 26.24 -7.55
N LYS A 359 -3.96 24.94 -7.85
CA LYS A 359 -3.82 24.44 -9.22
C LYS A 359 -4.96 24.87 -10.14
N LEU A 360 -6.19 24.90 -9.64
CA LEU A 360 -7.37 25.31 -10.40
C LEU A 360 -7.37 26.81 -10.71
N SER A 361 -6.87 27.66 -9.80
CA SER A 361 -6.83 29.10 -10.00
C SER A 361 -5.69 29.55 -10.92
N LYS A 362 -4.60 28.80 -11.06
CA LYS A 362 -3.54 29.10 -12.03
C LYS A 362 -3.99 29.06 -13.49
N ASN A 363 -5.05 28.32 -13.80
CA ASN A 363 -5.58 28.18 -15.16
C ASN A 363 -6.52 29.33 -15.57
N ASP A 364 -6.87 30.27 -14.69
CA ASP A 364 -7.75 31.40 -14.97
C ASP A 364 -6.90 32.59 -15.44
N LYS A 365 -7.06 33.00 -16.70
CA LYS A 365 -6.23 34.00 -17.41
C LYS A 365 -6.41 35.47 -16.96
N LYS A 366 -7.37 35.83 -16.11
CA LYS A 366 -7.60 37.21 -15.64
C LYS A 366 -7.44 37.29 -14.11
N ASP A 367 -6.66 38.27 -13.63
CA ASP A 367 -6.39 38.55 -12.21
C ASP A 367 -5.84 37.37 -11.39
N SER A 368 -5.02 36.55 -12.01
CA SER A 368 -4.52 35.29 -11.41
C SER A 368 -3.72 35.50 -10.13
N TRP A 369 -2.95 36.59 -10.01
CA TRP A 369 -2.03 36.76 -8.90
C TRP A 369 -2.74 37.15 -7.60
N LYS A 370 -3.73 38.10 -7.64
CA LYS A 370 -4.48 38.51 -6.45
C LYS A 370 -5.29 37.34 -5.88
N LYS A 371 -6.00 36.61 -6.74
CA LYS A 371 -6.76 35.41 -6.33
C LYS A 371 -5.88 34.32 -5.74
N LEU A 372 -4.69 34.12 -6.32
CA LEU A 372 -3.71 33.17 -5.77
C LEU A 372 -3.18 33.60 -4.41
N TYR A 373 -2.91 34.89 -4.25
CA TYR A 373 -2.48 35.46 -2.97
C TYR A 373 -3.58 35.30 -1.91
N ASP A 374 -4.83 35.61 -2.25
CA ASP A 374 -5.98 35.46 -1.34
C ASP A 374 -6.15 33.99 -0.90
N ILE A 375 -6.06 33.04 -1.84
CA ILE A 375 -6.15 31.61 -1.53
C ILE A 375 -4.98 31.15 -0.65
N LEU A 376 -3.76 31.60 -0.94
CA LEU A 376 -2.58 31.26 -0.13
C LEU A 376 -2.64 31.89 1.26
N SER A 377 -3.18 33.10 1.37
CA SER A 377 -3.40 33.77 2.65
C SER A 377 -4.44 33.05 3.48
N SER A 378 -5.58 32.73 2.88
CA SER A 378 -6.64 31.91 3.51
C SER A 378 -6.12 30.53 3.94
N ALA A 379 -5.28 29.88 3.11
CA ALA A 379 -4.68 28.60 3.44
C ALA A 379 -3.73 28.66 4.64
N THR A 380 -2.88 29.71 4.69
CA THR A 380 -1.93 29.89 5.81
C THR A 380 -2.60 30.35 7.10
N GLU A 381 -3.74 31.04 7.02
CA GLU A 381 -4.58 31.37 8.19
C GLU A 381 -5.29 30.15 8.77
N ALA A 382 -5.80 29.28 7.91
CA ALA A 382 -6.48 28.05 8.33
C ALA A 382 -5.50 26.98 8.86
N LEU A 383 -4.29 26.87 8.26
CA LEU A 383 -3.26 25.90 8.60
C LEU A 383 -1.91 26.57 8.86
N PRO A 384 -1.76 27.28 9.98
CA PRO A 384 -0.55 28.08 10.27
C PRO A 384 0.70 27.22 10.46
N GLU A 385 0.58 25.95 10.81
CA GLU A 385 1.71 25.03 11.03
C GLU A 385 2.24 24.39 9.76
N SER A 386 1.58 24.53 8.61
CA SER A 386 2.01 23.92 7.36
C SER A 386 3.17 24.68 6.72
N ILE A 387 4.35 24.08 6.78
CA ILE A 387 5.58 24.63 6.19
C ILE A 387 5.45 24.75 4.67
N GLU A 388 4.82 23.76 4.01
CA GLU A 388 4.72 23.72 2.56
C GLU A 388 3.84 24.84 2.00
N LEU A 389 2.74 25.19 2.68
CA LEU A 389 1.89 26.33 2.29
C LEU A 389 2.63 27.65 2.45
N TRP A 390 3.34 27.85 3.55
CA TRP A 390 4.17 29.02 3.76
C TRP A 390 5.31 29.12 2.73
N LYS A 391 5.99 28.01 2.42
CA LYS A 391 7.00 27.97 1.35
C LYS A 391 6.41 28.45 0.03
N LYS A 392 5.22 27.97 -0.31
CA LYS A 392 4.55 28.34 -1.54
C LYS A 392 4.14 29.81 -1.56
N LYS A 393 3.56 30.31 -0.47
CA LYS A 393 3.16 31.72 -0.34
C LYS A 393 4.38 32.65 -0.48
N ILE A 394 5.44 32.37 0.26
CA ILE A 394 6.64 33.22 0.27
C ILE A 394 7.37 33.15 -1.06
N SER A 395 7.54 31.95 -1.66
CA SER A 395 8.11 31.83 -3.00
C SER A 395 7.30 32.59 -4.05
N PHE A 396 5.96 32.55 -3.94
CA PHE A 396 5.08 33.26 -4.85
C PHE A 396 5.25 34.78 -4.70
N LEU A 397 5.32 35.29 -3.48
CA LEU A 397 5.52 36.72 -3.21
C LEU A 397 6.89 37.22 -3.71
N PHE A 398 7.97 36.50 -3.43
CA PHE A 398 9.31 36.87 -3.89
C PHE A 398 9.48 36.84 -5.41
N LEU A 399 8.67 36.03 -6.13
CA LEU A 399 8.74 35.97 -7.59
C LEU A 399 7.89 37.02 -8.30
N ASN A 400 6.76 37.45 -7.70
CA ASN A 400 5.73 38.22 -8.40
C ASN A 400 5.41 39.59 -7.76
N SER A 401 5.93 39.91 -6.56
CA SER A 401 5.68 41.21 -5.95
C SER A 401 6.80 42.21 -6.30
N ASP A 402 6.40 43.36 -6.81
CA ASP A 402 7.29 44.53 -6.92
C ASP A 402 7.45 45.22 -5.55
N GLU A 403 6.63 44.87 -4.57
CA GLU A 403 6.65 45.39 -3.19
C GLU A 403 7.36 44.39 -2.26
N ASP A 404 8.67 44.56 -2.11
CA ASP A 404 9.50 43.73 -1.22
C ASP A 404 9.04 43.77 0.24
N ASP A 405 8.43 44.89 0.68
CA ASP A 405 7.95 45.07 2.05
C ASP A 405 6.85 44.11 2.46
N LEU A 406 5.91 43.80 1.54
CA LEU A 406 4.84 42.85 1.80
C LEU A 406 5.38 41.42 1.95
N ALA A 407 6.30 41.01 1.09
CA ALA A 407 6.95 39.70 1.16
C ALA A 407 7.74 39.52 2.47
N LEU A 408 8.44 40.56 2.91
CA LEU A 408 9.21 40.57 4.16
C LEU A 408 8.28 40.54 5.40
N SER A 409 7.14 41.26 5.37
CA SER A 409 6.17 41.25 6.47
C SER A 409 5.56 39.86 6.67
N GLU A 410 5.14 39.20 5.58
CA GLU A 410 4.61 37.82 5.60
C GLU A 410 5.67 36.80 6.00
N PHE A 411 6.91 36.98 5.55
CA PHE A 411 8.04 36.14 6.00
C PHE A 411 8.26 36.24 7.51
N ASN A 412 8.23 37.45 8.08
CA ASN A 412 8.40 37.65 9.51
C ASN A 412 7.22 37.05 10.32
N LYS A 413 5.98 37.10 9.79
CA LYS A 413 4.84 36.39 10.39
C LYS A 413 5.05 34.89 10.39
N ALA A 414 5.51 34.33 9.26
CA ALA A 414 5.76 32.90 9.13
C ALA A 414 6.83 32.40 10.12
N ILE A 415 7.92 33.15 10.31
CA ILE A 415 8.98 32.80 11.27
C ILE A 415 8.45 32.78 12.70
N LYS A 416 7.65 33.79 13.09
CA LYS A 416 7.08 33.84 14.44
C LYS A 416 6.17 32.63 14.75
N ILE A 417 5.46 32.12 13.72
CA ILE A 417 4.55 30.99 13.87
C ILE A 417 5.31 29.66 13.86
N LEU A 418 6.25 29.50 12.92
CA LEU A 418 6.91 28.22 12.67
C LEU A 418 8.15 27.99 13.58
N GLY A 419 8.76 29.06 14.12
CA GLY A 419 9.95 28.97 14.96
C GLY A 419 11.07 28.12 14.32
N ASN A 420 11.50 27.07 15.00
CA ASN A 420 12.58 26.19 14.56
C ASN A 420 12.33 25.46 13.23
N LYS A 421 11.07 25.31 12.82
CA LYS A 421 10.71 24.66 11.54
C LYS A 421 10.85 25.58 10.34
N ALA A 422 11.17 26.86 10.53
CA ALA A 422 11.23 27.88 9.48
C ALA A 422 12.49 27.80 8.58
N LEU A 423 13.42 26.88 8.81
CA LEU A 423 14.64 26.72 8.02
C LEU A 423 14.44 26.74 6.49
N PRO A 424 13.43 26.01 5.92
CA PRO A 424 13.18 26.06 4.48
C PRO A 424 12.84 27.47 3.95
N LEU A 425 12.18 28.29 4.77
CA LEU A 425 11.84 29.67 4.41
C LEU A 425 13.08 30.57 4.37
N TRP A 426 14.00 30.37 5.30
CA TRP A 426 15.28 31.04 5.29
C TRP A 426 16.12 30.71 4.06
N LYS A 427 16.11 29.45 3.60
CA LYS A 427 16.76 29.04 2.35
C LYS A 427 16.14 29.71 1.12
N ILE A 428 14.81 29.90 1.09
CA ILE A 428 14.12 30.63 0.02
C ILE A 428 14.51 32.11 0.04
N LYS A 429 14.54 32.75 1.23
CA LYS A 429 14.96 34.14 1.39
C LYS A 429 16.43 34.33 0.97
N LEU A 430 17.31 33.38 1.31
CA LEU A 430 18.69 33.39 0.85
C LEU A 430 18.78 33.43 -0.68
N SER A 431 18.08 32.51 -1.36
CA SER A 431 18.04 32.44 -2.82
C SER A 431 17.52 33.75 -3.45
N TYR A 432 16.51 34.34 -2.81
CA TYR A 432 15.93 35.62 -3.26
C TYR A 432 16.94 36.76 -3.14
N ILE A 433 17.61 36.92 -1.98
CA ILE A 433 18.62 37.94 -1.76
C ILE A 433 19.82 37.75 -2.67
N GLN A 434 20.27 36.52 -2.92
CA GLN A 434 21.32 36.21 -3.88
C GLN A 434 21.00 36.70 -5.29
N ALA A 435 19.73 36.58 -5.70
CA ALA A 435 19.28 36.95 -7.04
C ALA A 435 19.06 38.46 -7.22
N LYS A 436 18.47 39.16 -6.22
CA LYS A 436 18.07 40.58 -6.34
C LYS A 436 19.00 41.56 -5.63
N HIS A 437 19.56 41.19 -4.50
CA HIS A 437 20.30 42.11 -3.61
C HIS A 437 21.60 41.48 -3.06
N PRO A 438 22.58 41.14 -3.92
CA PRO A 438 23.79 40.45 -3.48
C PRO A 438 24.58 41.25 -2.43
N ASP A 439 24.47 42.58 -2.43
CA ASP A 439 25.15 43.45 -1.48
C ASP A 439 24.67 43.26 -0.03
N LYS A 440 23.42 42.84 0.18
CA LYS A 440 22.81 42.65 1.50
C LYS A 440 23.02 41.24 2.08
N LEU A 441 23.72 40.34 1.36
CA LEU A 441 23.94 38.97 1.81
C LEU A 441 24.72 38.85 3.11
N LYS A 442 25.70 39.70 3.30
CA LYS A 442 26.51 39.71 4.55
C LYS A 442 25.62 40.01 5.76
N ASP A 443 24.82 41.09 5.68
CA ASP A 443 23.91 41.49 6.76
C ASP A 443 22.84 40.43 7.02
N PHE A 444 22.38 39.78 5.94
CA PHE A 444 21.46 38.66 6.05
C PHE A 444 22.05 37.48 6.84
N PHE A 445 23.29 37.06 6.52
CA PHE A 445 23.91 35.96 7.26
C PHE A 445 24.22 36.36 8.72
N GLU A 446 24.60 37.59 8.97
CA GLU A 446 24.84 38.09 10.33
C GLU A 446 23.53 38.09 11.17
N THR A 447 22.39 38.43 10.57
CA THR A 447 21.07 38.35 11.25
C THR A 447 20.66 36.90 11.51
N VAL A 448 20.85 36.00 10.53
CA VAL A 448 20.50 34.59 10.69
C VAL A 448 21.36 33.88 11.76
N MET A 449 22.59 34.31 11.98
CA MET A 449 23.43 33.76 13.05
C MET A 449 22.93 34.11 14.46
N GLN A 450 22.06 35.13 14.60
CA GLN A 450 21.44 35.53 15.87
C GLN A 450 20.09 34.86 16.12
N GLU A 451 19.56 34.17 15.11
CA GLU A 451 18.28 33.43 15.19
C GLU A 451 18.44 32.09 15.92
N ASP A 452 17.35 31.31 15.96
CA ASP A 452 17.29 30.02 16.64
C ASP A 452 18.48 29.09 16.32
N PRO A 453 19.03 28.39 17.31
CA PRO A 453 20.17 27.49 17.15
C PRO A 453 20.01 26.45 16.03
N ALA A 454 18.80 25.95 15.80
CA ALA A 454 18.55 24.99 14.73
C ALA A 454 18.72 25.61 13.33
N ILE A 455 18.36 26.88 13.16
CA ILE A 455 18.46 27.62 11.89
C ILE A 455 19.90 28.05 11.67
N SER A 456 20.53 28.67 12.68
CA SER A 456 21.91 29.14 12.60
C SER A 456 22.90 28.01 12.33
N CYS A 457 22.66 26.81 12.91
CA CYS A 457 23.47 25.63 12.70
C CYS A 457 23.53 25.24 11.20
N GLU A 458 22.40 25.12 10.55
CA GLU A 458 22.29 24.72 9.15
C GLU A 458 22.74 25.80 8.15
N MET A 459 22.71 27.06 8.57
CA MET A 459 23.10 28.19 7.71
C MET A 459 24.60 28.50 7.79
N LYS A 460 25.32 28.08 8.83
CA LYS A 460 26.78 28.28 8.97
C LYS A 460 27.61 27.76 7.78
N PRO A 461 27.40 26.53 7.28
CA PRO A 461 28.12 26.02 6.12
C PRO A 461 27.87 26.84 4.84
N LEU A 462 26.63 27.31 4.64
CA LEU A 462 26.24 28.12 3.48
C LEU A 462 26.91 29.51 3.53
N TYR A 463 27.05 30.09 4.73
CA TYR A 463 27.71 31.35 4.91
C TYR A 463 29.21 31.28 4.54
N ILE A 464 29.89 30.21 4.93
CA ILE A 464 31.32 30.02 4.60
C ILE A 464 31.48 29.76 3.10
N ASP A 465 30.60 28.98 2.48
CA ASP A 465 30.65 28.71 1.05
C ASP A 465 30.50 30.00 0.22
N TRP A 466 29.55 30.85 0.59
CA TRP A 466 29.38 32.16 -0.02
C TRP A 466 30.60 33.07 0.19
N LEU A 467 31.17 33.13 1.42
CA LEU A 467 32.36 33.95 1.70
C LEU A 467 33.57 33.50 0.91
N ALA A 468 33.74 32.21 0.70
CA ALA A 468 34.85 31.67 -0.08
C ALA A 468 34.75 32.10 -1.55
N ALA A 469 33.55 32.13 -2.10
CA ALA A 469 33.32 32.56 -3.47
C ALA A 469 33.51 34.07 -3.68
N GLU A 470 32.98 34.90 -2.77
CA GLU A 470 32.92 36.36 -2.95
C GLU A 470 34.14 37.11 -2.36
N LYS A 471 34.57 36.74 -1.15
CA LYS A 471 35.55 37.50 -0.37
C LYS A 471 36.90 36.80 -0.23
N GLY A 472 36.99 35.60 -0.77
CA GLY A 472 38.22 34.81 -0.79
C GLY A 472 38.59 34.18 0.55
N ILE A 473 39.60 33.32 0.51
CA ILE A 473 39.98 32.41 1.62
C ILE A 473 40.37 33.11 2.92
N LYS A 474 41.03 34.29 2.86
CA LYS A 474 41.46 35.00 4.07
C LYS A 474 40.29 35.49 4.93
N ALA A 475 39.23 35.99 4.29
CA ALA A 475 37.99 36.40 4.97
C ALA A 475 37.25 35.19 5.52
N THR A 476 37.18 34.11 4.76
CA THR A 476 36.54 32.86 5.14
C THR A 476 37.15 32.25 6.40
N ARG A 477 38.51 32.19 6.48
CA ARG A 477 39.20 31.69 7.68
C ARG A 477 38.89 32.52 8.93
N ARG A 478 38.83 33.87 8.80
CA ARG A 478 38.48 34.73 9.94
C ARG A 478 37.08 34.45 10.49
N VAL A 479 36.11 34.29 9.60
CA VAL A 479 34.74 34.03 10.00
C VAL A 479 34.59 32.60 10.50
N TYR A 480 35.22 31.61 9.84
CA TYR A 480 35.23 30.23 10.30
C TYR A 480 35.76 30.10 11.72
N ASN A 481 36.88 30.75 12.06
CA ASN A 481 37.45 30.71 13.40
C ASN A 481 36.56 31.31 14.48
N LYS A 482 35.65 32.21 14.12
CA LYS A 482 34.59 32.69 15.03
C LYS A 482 33.44 31.70 15.15
N LEU A 483 32.94 31.17 14.02
CA LEU A 483 31.77 30.30 13.98
C LEU A 483 32.03 28.91 14.54
N CYS A 484 33.26 28.38 14.44
CA CYS A 484 33.59 27.05 14.95
C CYS A 484 33.62 26.99 16.49
N ILE A 485 33.84 28.12 17.17
CA ILE A 485 33.86 28.22 18.65
C ILE A 485 32.45 28.51 19.20
N GLN A 486 31.55 29.11 18.40
CA GLN A 486 30.22 29.52 18.83
C GLN A 486 29.23 28.36 18.69
N PRO A 487 28.53 27.93 19.76
CA PRO A 487 27.44 26.98 19.65
C PRO A 487 26.29 27.60 18.85
N PRO A 488 25.46 26.78 18.18
CA PRO A 488 25.50 25.32 18.06
C PRO A 488 26.63 24.85 17.14
N PHE A 489 27.24 23.71 17.47
CA PHE A 489 28.29 23.11 16.65
C PHE A 489 27.71 22.33 15.48
N ASN A 490 28.38 22.42 14.32
CA ASN A 490 27.93 21.73 13.12
C ASN A 490 29.10 21.03 12.42
N LEU A 491 29.00 19.74 12.21
CA LEU A 491 30.03 18.95 11.54
C LEU A 491 30.20 19.35 10.06
N GLU A 492 29.10 19.67 9.37
CA GLU A 492 29.14 20.10 7.96
C GLU A 492 29.91 21.44 7.78
N LEU A 493 29.95 22.28 8.80
CA LEU A 493 30.77 23.50 8.81
C LEU A 493 32.25 23.15 8.63
N HIS A 494 32.75 22.16 9.35
CA HIS A 494 34.12 21.70 9.30
C HIS A 494 34.46 21.02 7.98
N ARG A 495 33.55 20.15 7.51
CA ARG A 495 33.66 19.48 6.20
C ARG A 495 33.71 20.46 5.05
N LYS A 496 32.85 21.46 5.05
CA LYS A 496 32.84 22.53 4.05
C LYS A 496 34.13 23.33 4.07
N MET A 497 34.61 23.73 5.25
CA MET A 497 35.88 24.45 5.35
C MET A 497 37.08 23.62 4.87
N ALA A 498 37.12 22.33 5.23
CA ALA A 498 38.15 21.41 4.74
C ALA A 498 38.13 21.30 3.19
N SER A 499 36.93 21.14 2.61
CA SER A 499 36.74 21.12 1.15
C SER A 499 37.21 22.40 0.47
N ILE A 500 36.92 23.58 1.06
CA ILE A 500 37.34 24.88 0.53
C ILE A 500 38.86 25.03 0.58
N GLU A 501 39.51 24.57 1.66
CA GLU A 501 40.99 24.61 1.79
C GLU A 501 41.66 23.67 0.77
N LEU A 502 41.09 22.52 0.49
CA LEU A 502 41.61 21.57 -0.51
C LEU A 502 41.39 22.04 -1.95
N SER A 503 40.40 22.91 -2.20
CA SER A 503 40.13 23.47 -3.52
C SER A 503 41.04 24.66 -3.89
N GLN A 504 41.91 25.10 -2.98
CA GLN A 504 42.84 26.21 -3.27
C GLN A 504 43.97 25.75 -4.23
N PRO A 505 44.46 26.65 -5.11
CA PRO A 505 45.57 26.35 -6.03
C PRO A 505 46.82 25.85 -5.32
N GLU A 506 47.13 26.42 -4.14
CA GLU A 506 48.21 25.98 -3.26
C GLU A 506 47.65 25.51 -1.94
N ILE A 507 47.70 24.19 -1.69
CA ILE A 507 47.19 23.59 -0.48
C ILE A 507 48.14 23.84 0.69
N ASN A 508 47.71 24.65 1.65
CA ASN A 508 48.44 24.81 2.89
C ASN A 508 48.02 23.74 3.89
N LYS A 509 48.91 22.74 4.12
CA LYS A 509 48.66 21.59 4.99
C LYS A 509 48.19 21.97 6.40
N VAL A 510 48.71 23.04 6.98
CA VAL A 510 48.36 23.48 8.33
C VAL A 510 46.92 24.01 8.39
N ASN A 511 46.57 24.83 7.41
CA ASN A 511 45.21 25.40 7.36
C ASN A 511 44.14 24.34 7.01
N ALA A 512 44.47 23.39 6.12
CA ALA A 512 43.59 22.31 5.77
C ALA A 512 43.39 21.26 6.90
N ARG A 513 44.40 21.09 7.76
CA ARG A 513 44.35 20.25 8.95
C ARG A 513 43.44 20.81 10.03
N TYR A 514 43.39 22.12 10.20
CA TYR A 514 42.68 22.78 11.28
C TYR A 514 41.18 22.45 11.36
N PRO A 515 40.41 22.41 10.27
CA PRO A 515 39.00 21.94 10.30
C PRO A 515 38.84 20.50 10.81
N HIS A 516 39.75 19.59 10.45
CA HIS A 516 39.70 18.20 10.92
C HIS A 516 40.02 18.10 12.42
N GLU A 517 40.98 18.90 12.91
CA GLU A 517 41.28 18.99 14.35
C GLU A 517 40.06 19.51 15.14
N MET A 518 39.42 20.57 14.66
CA MET A 518 38.21 21.11 15.30
C MET A 518 37.03 20.10 15.26
N ALA A 519 36.86 19.40 14.15
CA ALA A 519 35.84 18.39 14.01
C ALA A 519 36.05 17.21 15.00
N THR A 520 37.29 16.73 15.13
CA THR A 520 37.63 15.67 16.08
C THR A 520 37.50 16.12 17.53
N LEU A 521 37.81 17.38 17.83
CA LEU A 521 37.64 17.95 19.17
C LEU A 521 36.14 17.99 19.60
N GLN A 522 35.26 18.39 18.69
CA GLN A 522 33.84 18.58 18.98
C GLN A 522 33.00 17.32 18.85
N PHE A 523 33.27 16.49 17.86
CA PHE A 523 32.45 15.32 17.50
C PHE A 523 33.18 13.99 17.64
N GLY A 524 34.48 13.98 17.95
CA GLY A 524 35.31 12.78 17.95
C GLY A 524 34.93 11.73 19.02
N LYS A 525 34.12 12.08 20.03
CA LYS A 525 33.64 11.13 21.04
C LYS A 525 32.52 10.23 20.54
N THR A 526 31.69 10.72 19.60
CA THR A 526 30.44 10.08 19.18
C THR A 526 30.40 9.71 17.71
N ASN A 527 31.36 10.20 16.92
CA ASN A 527 31.34 9.99 15.48
C ASN A 527 32.66 9.43 14.97
N VAL A 528 32.63 8.19 14.53
CA VAL A 528 33.80 7.47 13.98
C VAL A 528 34.26 8.07 12.64
N ASP A 529 33.34 8.56 11.82
CA ASP A 529 33.63 9.01 10.46
C ASP A 529 34.52 10.24 10.45
N VAL A 530 34.44 11.09 11.48
CA VAL A 530 35.33 12.28 11.64
C VAL A 530 36.78 11.88 11.72
N TRP A 531 37.08 10.80 12.42
CA TRP A 531 38.46 10.29 12.53
C TRP A 531 38.92 9.66 11.21
N ILE A 532 38.04 8.96 10.52
CA ILE A 532 38.31 8.37 9.20
C ILE A 532 38.60 9.47 8.16
N GLU A 533 37.77 10.54 8.14
CA GLU A 533 37.96 11.70 7.26
C GLU A 533 39.31 12.37 7.53
N TYR A 534 39.69 12.48 8.80
CA TYR A 534 40.99 13.06 9.17
C TYR A 534 42.16 12.17 8.73
N VAL A 535 42.08 10.87 8.93
CA VAL A 535 43.09 9.93 8.45
C VAL A 535 43.19 10.00 6.92
N THR A 536 42.08 10.01 6.22
CA THR A 536 42.05 10.11 4.76
C THR A 536 42.71 11.40 4.25
N PHE A 537 42.45 12.52 4.95
CA PHE A 537 43.11 13.77 4.64
C PHE A 537 44.64 13.67 4.81
N GLU A 538 45.14 13.13 5.93
CA GLU A 538 46.59 13.02 6.17
C GLU A 538 47.26 12.03 5.20
N THR A 539 46.55 10.99 4.78
CA THR A 539 47.04 10.02 3.78
C THR A 539 47.19 10.66 2.40
N ASN A 540 46.24 11.48 1.97
CA ASN A 540 46.22 12.03 0.62
C ASN A 540 46.96 13.34 0.46
N TYR A 541 46.94 14.22 1.46
CA TYR A 541 47.42 15.59 1.36
C TYR A 541 48.37 16.02 2.50
N GLY A 542 48.35 15.28 3.60
CA GLY A 542 49.06 15.64 4.82
C GLY A 542 50.43 14.98 4.99
N ASP A 543 50.69 14.50 6.22
CA ASP A 543 51.94 13.84 6.63
C ASP A 543 51.61 12.45 7.21
N LEU A 544 52.14 11.41 6.60
CA LEU A 544 51.91 10.01 7.02
C LEU A 544 52.30 9.73 8.48
N LEU A 545 53.28 10.48 9.02
CA LEU A 545 53.72 10.36 10.40
C LEU A 545 52.62 10.71 11.43
N ASN A 546 51.67 11.56 11.04
CA ASN A 546 50.57 11.96 11.93
C ASN A 546 49.49 10.88 12.08
N ILE A 547 49.40 9.97 11.13
CA ILE A 547 48.33 8.92 11.12
C ILE A 547 48.40 8.08 12.39
N SER A 548 49.60 7.71 12.85
CA SER A 548 49.75 6.91 14.09
C SER A 548 49.25 7.67 15.33
N SER A 549 49.50 8.98 15.39
CA SER A 549 49.05 9.81 16.51
C SER A 549 47.51 9.99 16.49
N ILE A 550 46.93 10.18 15.31
CA ILE A 550 45.48 10.29 15.11
C ILE A 550 44.78 8.96 15.49
N HIS A 551 45.36 7.83 15.06
CA HIS A 551 44.84 6.51 15.40
C HIS A 551 44.81 6.28 16.93
N GLN A 552 45.92 6.62 17.63
CA GLN A 552 45.95 6.48 19.09
C GLN A 552 44.95 7.42 19.79
N ARG A 553 44.81 8.66 19.30
CA ARG A 553 43.83 9.61 19.82
C ARG A 553 42.40 9.13 19.61
N ALA A 554 42.08 8.57 18.45
CA ALA A 554 40.77 8.03 18.13
C ALA A 554 40.39 6.90 19.11
N ILE A 555 41.28 5.91 19.31
CA ILE A 555 41.04 4.79 20.22
C ILE A 555 40.84 5.25 21.67
N LYS A 556 41.58 6.29 22.11
CA LYS A 556 41.44 6.82 23.47
C LYS A 556 40.16 7.64 23.68
N THR A 557 39.61 8.22 22.62
CA THR A 557 38.49 9.16 22.69
C THR A 557 37.13 8.49 22.45
N LEU A 558 37.11 7.48 21.58
CA LEU A 558 35.91 6.75 21.20
C LEU A 558 35.50 5.74 22.29
N ASN A 559 34.22 5.42 22.34
CA ASN A 559 33.71 4.31 23.13
C ASN A 559 34.23 2.96 22.59
N PRO A 560 34.34 1.89 23.39
CA PRO A 560 34.93 0.61 22.96
C PRO A 560 34.32 0.05 21.67
N ILE A 561 32.99 0.11 21.52
CA ILE A 561 32.26 -0.38 20.33
C ILE A 561 32.61 0.46 19.09
N ASP A 562 32.67 1.78 19.25
CA ASP A 562 33.02 2.72 18.18
C ASP A 562 34.51 2.64 17.83
N ALA A 563 35.37 2.33 18.80
CA ALA A 563 36.80 2.12 18.58
C ALA A 563 37.05 0.85 17.71
N ASP A 564 36.33 -0.24 17.96
CA ASP A 564 36.41 -1.45 17.12
C ASP A 564 35.92 -1.18 15.70
N ASN A 565 34.85 -0.40 15.55
CA ASN A 565 34.35 0.04 14.24
C ASN A 565 35.37 0.94 13.52
N PHE A 566 36.04 1.84 14.25
CA PHE A 566 37.09 2.67 13.70
C PHE A 566 38.29 1.85 13.22
N ILE A 567 38.73 0.86 13.99
CA ILE A 567 39.84 -0.04 13.62
C ILE A 567 39.50 -0.80 12.33
N SER A 568 38.30 -1.35 12.26
CA SER A 568 37.84 -2.08 11.07
C SER A 568 37.81 -1.19 9.82
N LYS A 569 37.29 0.04 9.92
CA LYS A 569 37.28 1.00 8.81
C LYS A 569 38.69 1.47 8.44
N PHE A 570 39.55 1.63 9.42
CA PHE A 570 40.96 2.06 9.21
C PHE A 570 41.78 0.99 8.48
N GLU A 571 41.59 -0.28 8.80
CA GLU A 571 42.22 -1.41 8.09
C GLU A 571 41.75 -1.49 6.63
N LEU A 572 40.47 -1.27 6.38
CA LEU A 572 39.93 -1.22 5.00
C LEU A 572 40.54 -0.04 4.20
N LEU A 573 40.79 1.11 4.82
CA LEU A 573 41.47 2.22 4.16
C LEU A 573 42.91 1.88 3.79
N LYS A 574 43.65 1.17 4.63
CA LYS A 574 45.02 0.73 4.33
C LYS A 574 45.08 -0.20 3.12
N ILE A 575 44.16 -1.16 3.06
CA ILE A 575 44.07 -2.14 1.94
C ILE A 575 43.81 -1.39 0.61
N ASN A 576 42.93 -0.38 0.64
CA ASN A 576 42.58 0.40 -0.56
C ASN A 576 43.67 1.44 -0.95
N SER A 577 44.57 1.79 -0.05
CA SER A 577 45.66 2.78 -0.30
C SER A 577 46.98 2.12 -0.71
N GLU A 578 47.14 0.81 -0.61
CA GLU A 578 48.27 0.11 -1.20
C GLU A 578 48.05 -0.01 -2.72
N PRO A 579 48.93 0.52 -3.59
CA PRO A 579 48.86 0.28 -5.01
C PRO A 579 48.98 -1.24 -5.23
N MET A 580 48.03 -1.79 -5.97
CA MET A 580 48.18 -3.17 -6.47
C MET A 580 49.48 -3.21 -7.32
N GLU A 581 50.58 -3.68 -6.75
CA GLU A 581 51.72 -4.11 -7.52
C GLU A 581 51.25 -5.27 -8.42
N ILE A 582 51.10 -4.99 -9.72
CA ILE A 582 50.91 -5.93 -10.78
C ILE A 582 52.26 -6.39 -11.30
#